data_1dc3198660bf47fc28d7972ab4dbdfd9
#
_entry.id   1dc3198660bf47fc28d7972ab4dbdfd9
#
_cell.length_a   1.000
_cell.length_b   1.000
_cell.length_c   1.000
_cell.angle_alpha   90.00
_cell.angle_beta   90.00
_cell.angle_gamma   90.00
#
_symmetry.space_group_name_H-M   'P 1'
#
loop_
_entity.id
_entity.type
_entity.pdbx_description
1 polymer ?
#
loop_
_entity_poly.entity_id
_entity_poly.type
_entity_poly.pdbx_seq_one_letter_code
_entity_poly.pdbx_strand_id
1 'polypeptide(L)'
;MVCTNVVACANLELRFGASQDEKNVDRPVAGTVNVEQAQRFREAETERAAQLLRKIARLKADLKTAEAALVEAESGLAGSHTRADAVSSLATTQIQIERAASSAPWRANEIEDARTKLREAERQVSEGRLGAALFFVYRARRVAESILDEAKIVAKNGSARMIRGSQVNLRAGPSKNDMILSVLARGTPVFPQVNEGEWVLVRVSGGPAGWIHRRLVGDLVSIDIGGLAAPRP
;
A
#
# COMPACT_ATOMS: atom_id res chain seq x y z
N MET A 1 66.10 -9.27 -18.28
CA MET A 1 66.66 -8.18 -17.45
C MET A 1 65.84 -8.15 -16.14
N VAL A 2 66.54 -8.50 -15.09
CA VAL A 2 66.10 -8.74 -13.71
C VAL A 2 66.15 -7.41 -12.97
N CYS A 3 65.20 -7.08 -12.16
CA CYS A 3 65.38 -6.21 -11.01
C CYS A 3 64.43 -6.63 -9.88
N THR A 4 64.99 -7.35 -8.98
CA THR A 4 64.58 -7.60 -7.60
C THR A 4 64.68 -6.32 -6.78
N ASN A 5 63.65 -6.00 -5.96
CA ASN A 5 63.82 -5.11 -4.83
C ASN A 5 63.20 -5.72 -3.57
N VAL A 6 64.11 -6.03 -2.68
CA VAL A 6 63.95 -6.42 -1.28
C VAL A 6 63.67 -5.16 -0.48
N VAL A 7 62.63 -5.14 0.34
CA VAL A 7 62.41 -4.12 1.36
C VAL A 7 62.35 -4.76 2.73
N ALA A 8 63.26 -4.27 3.55
CA ALA A 8 63.60 -4.74 4.89
C ALA A 8 62.51 -4.42 5.92
N CYS A 9 62.36 -5.36 6.87
CA CYS A 9 61.65 -5.16 8.12
C CYS A 9 62.42 -4.22 9.04
N ALA A 10 61.72 -3.17 9.50
CA ALA A 10 62.22 -2.37 10.62
C ALA A 10 61.23 -2.52 11.82
N ASN A 11 61.74 -3.21 12.85
CA ASN A 11 61.13 -3.25 14.18
C ASN A 11 61.16 -1.85 14.79
N LEU A 12 60.03 -1.36 15.24
CA LEU A 12 59.94 -0.13 16.05
C LEU A 12 59.42 -0.51 17.44
N GLU A 13 60.31 -0.52 18.42
CA GLU A 13 59.97 -0.65 19.83
C GLU A 13 59.25 0.62 20.32
N LEU A 14 58.05 0.46 20.85
CA LEU A 14 57.32 1.52 21.49
C LEU A 14 57.70 1.61 22.97
N ARG A 15 58.40 2.66 23.31
CA ARG A 15 58.64 3.10 24.70
C ARG A 15 57.34 3.71 25.25
N PHE A 16 56.84 3.15 26.35
CA PHE A 16 55.83 3.78 27.20
C PHE A 16 56.40 4.97 27.93
N GLY A 17 55.91 6.13 27.60
CA GLY A 17 56.05 7.37 28.40
C GLY A 17 54.71 7.76 28.95
N ALA A 18 54.55 7.64 30.26
CA ALA A 18 53.42 8.21 30.98
C ALA A 18 53.53 9.72 31.02
N SER A 19 52.53 10.40 30.47
CA SER A 19 52.29 11.81 30.81
C SER A 19 50.77 12.00 30.91
N GLN A 20 50.35 12.29 32.11
CA GLN A 20 48.99 12.75 32.44
C GLN A 20 48.86 14.16 31.93
N ASP A 21 47.92 14.39 31.02
CA ASP A 21 47.26 15.69 30.83
C ASP A 21 45.78 15.42 30.50
N GLU A 22 44.99 15.53 31.53
CA GLU A 22 43.54 15.66 31.43
C GLU A 22 43.18 16.94 30.65
N LYS A 23 42.92 16.81 29.36
CA LYS A 23 42.09 17.76 28.63
C LYS A 23 40.85 17.02 28.17
N ASN A 24 39.81 17.25 28.95
CA ASN A 24 38.42 16.97 28.64
C ASN A 24 38.09 17.57 27.25
N VAL A 25 38.26 16.74 26.22
CA VAL A 25 37.77 17.06 24.89
C VAL A 25 36.40 16.40 24.80
N ASP A 26 35.38 17.25 24.93
CA ASP A 26 33.99 16.92 24.58
C ASP A 26 33.97 16.25 23.19
N ARG A 27 34.05 14.93 23.15
CA ARG A 27 33.77 14.15 21.97
C ARG A 27 32.25 14.19 21.80
N PRO A 28 31.70 14.82 20.75
CA PRO A 28 30.30 14.67 20.46
C PRO A 28 29.99 13.18 20.27
N VAL A 29 29.13 12.67 21.13
CA VAL A 29 28.69 11.27 21.10
C VAL A 29 28.06 11.05 19.72
N ALA A 30 28.69 10.23 18.88
CA ALA A 30 28.28 9.94 17.51
C ALA A 30 26.83 9.39 17.40
N GLY A 31 26.20 9.07 18.54
CA GLY A 31 24.81 8.65 18.63
C GLY A 31 23.78 9.79 18.56
N THR A 32 24.13 11.02 19.00
CA THR A 32 23.17 12.13 19.04
C THR A 32 22.91 12.74 17.67
N VAL A 33 23.92 12.81 16.81
CA VAL A 33 23.79 13.33 15.44
C VAL A 33 22.87 12.41 14.59
N ASN A 34 22.93 11.12 14.83
CA ASN A 34 22.14 10.14 14.08
C ASN A 34 20.64 10.16 14.49
N VAL A 35 20.35 10.47 15.76
CA VAL A 35 18.97 10.59 16.28
C VAL A 35 18.28 11.84 15.73
N GLU A 36 18.96 12.99 15.72
CA GLU A 36 18.40 14.23 15.17
C GLU A 36 18.17 14.15 13.65
N GLN A 37 19.08 13.56 12.91
CA GLN A 37 18.89 13.32 11.47
C GLN A 37 17.71 12.38 11.20
N ALA A 38 17.57 11.33 11.99
CA ALA A 38 16.45 10.40 11.90
C ALA A 38 15.12 11.09 12.25
N GLN A 39 15.11 12.00 13.22
CA GLN A 39 13.92 12.77 13.57
C GLN A 39 13.53 13.73 12.46
N ARG A 40 14.46 14.52 11.91
CA ARG A 40 14.20 15.43 10.77
C ARG A 40 13.70 14.68 9.54
N PHE A 41 14.25 13.50 9.27
CA PHE A 41 13.75 12.65 8.17
C PHE A 41 12.31 12.19 8.40
N ARG A 42 11.97 11.77 9.63
CA ARG A 42 10.60 11.35 10.00
C ARG A 42 9.62 12.51 9.91
N GLU A 43 10.01 13.71 10.38
CA GLU A 43 9.19 14.92 10.28
C GLU A 43 8.93 15.28 8.81
N ALA A 44 9.95 15.23 7.95
CA ALA A 44 9.80 15.47 6.52
C ALA A 44 8.88 14.44 5.85
N GLU A 45 8.98 13.15 6.21
CA GLU A 45 8.10 12.10 5.68
C GLU A 45 6.65 12.26 6.16
N THR A 46 6.43 12.63 7.44
CA THR A 46 5.07 12.89 7.95
C THR A 46 4.44 14.11 7.29
N GLU A 47 5.22 15.15 7.02
CA GLU A 47 4.74 16.33 6.30
C GLU A 47 4.40 16.01 4.84
N ARG A 48 5.25 15.25 4.15
CA ARG A 48 4.96 14.74 2.78
C ARG A 48 3.68 13.91 2.76
N ALA A 49 3.52 13.00 3.71
CA ALA A 49 2.30 12.20 3.84
C ALA A 49 1.06 13.08 4.03
N ALA A 50 1.15 14.09 4.89
CA ALA A 50 0.06 15.05 5.11
C ALA A 50 -0.25 15.88 3.85
N GLN A 51 0.78 16.29 3.09
CA GLN A 51 0.60 17.00 1.81
C GLN A 51 -0.09 16.10 0.78
N LEU A 52 0.33 14.84 0.67
CA LEU A 52 -0.31 13.86 -0.23
C LEU A 52 -1.76 13.61 0.14
N LEU A 53 -2.07 13.46 1.42
CA LEU A 53 -3.46 13.31 1.89
C LEU A 53 -4.33 14.51 1.55
N ARG A 54 -3.82 15.74 1.73
CA ARG A 54 -4.51 16.97 1.32
C ARG A 54 -4.74 17.00 -0.19
N LYS A 55 -3.73 16.61 -1.00
CA LYS A 55 -3.86 16.54 -2.46
C LYS A 55 -4.89 15.49 -2.88
N ILE A 56 -4.90 14.33 -2.25
CA ILE A 56 -5.90 13.27 -2.50
C ILE A 56 -7.31 13.78 -2.17
N ALA A 57 -7.49 14.45 -1.02
CA ALA A 57 -8.77 15.01 -0.62
C ALA A 57 -9.28 16.04 -1.65
N ARG A 58 -8.40 16.94 -2.11
CA ARG A 58 -8.72 17.92 -3.14
C ARG A 58 -9.09 17.26 -4.46
N LEU A 59 -8.27 16.31 -4.94
CA LEU A 59 -8.57 15.59 -6.19
C LEU A 59 -9.89 14.80 -6.12
N LYS A 60 -10.24 14.25 -4.96
CA LYS A 60 -11.54 13.60 -4.75
C LYS A 60 -12.70 14.59 -4.82
N ALA A 61 -12.54 15.80 -4.27
CA ALA A 61 -13.53 16.85 -4.35
C ALA A 61 -13.70 17.35 -5.80
N ASP A 62 -12.61 17.62 -6.50
CA ASP A 62 -12.60 18.04 -7.91
C ASP A 62 -13.27 16.99 -8.80
N LEU A 63 -12.96 15.71 -8.56
CA LEU A 63 -13.58 14.59 -9.27
C LEU A 63 -15.10 14.55 -9.04
N LYS A 64 -15.56 14.71 -7.79
CA LYS A 64 -16.98 14.74 -7.46
C LYS A 64 -17.69 15.89 -8.18
N THR A 65 -17.08 17.06 -8.26
CA THR A 65 -17.62 18.21 -8.98
C THR A 65 -17.70 17.94 -10.48
N ALA A 66 -16.65 17.35 -11.08
CA ALA A 66 -16.64 16.96 -12.48
C ALA A 66 -17.68 15.88 -12.80
N GLU A 67 -17.87 14.91 -11.90
CA GLU A 67 -18.92 13.89 -12.02
C GLU A 67 -20.32 14.53 -12.03
N ALA A 68 -20.58 15.50 -11.15
CA ALA A 68 -21.86 16.20 -11.09
C ALA A 68 -22.12 17.00 -12.38
N ALA A 69 -21.10 17.72 -12.87
CA ALA A 69 -21.21 18.50 -14.11
C ALA A 69 -21.44 17.58 -15.33
N LEU A 70 -20.81 16.41 -15.37
CA LEU A 70 -21.01 15.45 -16.46
C LEU A 70 -22.44 14.88 -16.44
N VAL A 71 -22.95 14.52 -15.27
CA VAL A 71 -24.33 14.04 -15.10
C VAL A 71 -25.34 15.10 -15.57
N GLU A 72 -25.10 16.37 -15.24
CA GLU A 72 -25.94 17.49 -15.66
C GLU A 72 -25.88 17.69 -17.18
N ALA A 73 -24.68 17.66 -17.80
CA ALA A 73 -24.50 17.78 -19.24
C ALA A 73 -25.14 16.61 -20.00
N GLU A 74 -25.02 15.37 -19.54
CA GLU A 74 -25.64 14.20 -20.17
C GLU A 74 -27.17 14.18 -20.02
N SER A 75 -27.72 14.77 -18.95
CA SER A 75 -29.17 14.88 -18.80
C SER A 75 -29.81 15.72 -19.90
N GLY A 76 -29.07 16.63 -20.52
CA GLY A 76 -29.47 17.44 -21.68
C GLY A 76 -29.29 16.79 -23.04
N LEU A 77 -28.47 15.69 -23.11
CA LEU A 77 -28.24 14.95 -24.34
C LEU A 77 -29.16 13.72 -24.34
N ALA A 78 -30.21 13.74 -25.17
CA ALA A 78 -31.05 12.57 -25.43
C ALA A 78 -30.20 11.45 -26.05
N GLY A 79 -29.57 10.63 -25.18
CA GLY A 79 -28.65 9.59 -25.57
C GLY A 79 -29.35 8.39 -26.20
N SER A 80 -28.66 7.68 -27.08
CA SER A 80 -29.09 6.41 -27.71
C SER A 80 -29.17 5.22 -26.72
N HIS A 81 -29.05 5.44 -25.44
CA HIS A 81 -29.02 4.38 -24.42
C HIS A 81 -30.42 3.91 -24.07
N THR A 82 -30.61 2.59 -24.13
CA THR A 82 -31.87 1.99 -23.71
C THR A 82 -31.88 1.65 -22.21
N ARG A 83 -33.09 1.60 -21.62
CA ARG A 83 -33.25 1.16 -20.23
C ARG A 83 -32.75 -0.28 -20.05
N ALA A 84 -32.91 -1.13 -21.07
CA ALA A 84 -32.44 -2.51 -21.06
C ALA A 84 -30.90 -2.59 -20.95
N ASP A 85 -30.17 -1.73 -21.70
CA ASP A 85 -28.73 -1.64 -21.63
C ASP A 85 -28.22 -1.22 -20.25
N ALA A 86 -28.87 -0.21 -19.65
CA ALA A 86 -28.53 0.27 -18.33
C ALA A 86 -28.77 -0.82 -17.25
N VAL A 87 -29.92 -1.51 -17.28
CA VAL A 87 -30.25 -2.57 -16.34
C VAL A 87 -29.31 -3.77 -16.49
N SER A 88 -29.01 -4.19 -17.72
CA SER A 88 -28.06 -5.27 -17.99
C SER A 88 -26.66 -4.94 -17.49
N SER A 89 -26.20 -3.71 -17.71
CA SER A 89 -24.89 -3.23 -17.23
C SER A 89 -24.82 -3.16 -15.71
N LEU A 90 -25.91 -2.74 -15.05
CA LEU A 90 -26.05 -2.76 -13.59
C LEU A 90 -25.88 -4.19 -13.05
N ALA A 91 -26.65 -5.16 -13.57
CA ALA A 91 -26.60 -6.54 -13.11
C ALA A 91 -25.20 -7.16 -13.29
N THR A 92 -24.58 -6.93 -14.43
CA THR A 92 -23.24 -7.42 -14.71
C THR A 92 -22.22 -6.81 -13.74
N THR A 93 -22.33 -5.52 -13.45
CA THR A 93 -21.42 -4.83 -12.55
C THR A 93 -21.62 -5.26 -11.09
N GLN A 94 -22.85 -5.54 -10.67
CA GLN A 94 -23.13 -6.12 -9.37
C GLN A 94 -22.39 -7.44 -9.16
N ILE A 95 -22.45 -8.35 -10.15
CA ILE A 95 -21.74 -9.63 -10.10
C ILE A 95 -20.22 -9.42 -9.98
N GLN A 96 -19.66 -8.45 -10.70
CA GLN A 96 -18.24 -8.13 -10.63
C GLN A 96 -17.83 -7.60 -9.26
N ILE A 97 -18.64 -6.75 -8.64
CA ILE A 97 -18.40 -6.22 -7.28
C ILE A 97 -18.41 -7.36 -6.25
N GLU A 98 -19.39 -8.28 -6.30
CA GLU A 98 -19.44 -9.41 -5.39
C GLU A 98 -18.25 -10.36 -5.58
N ARG A 99 -17.83 -10.57 -6.83
CA ARG A 99 -16.63 -11.32 -7.12
C ARG A 99 -15.37 -10.63 -6.57
N ALA A 100 -15.26 -9.31 -6.69
CA ALA A 100 -14.17 -8.54 -6.11
C ALA A 100 -14.17 -8.64 -4.58
N ALA A 101 -15.34 -8.59 -3.94
CA ALA A 101 -15.50 -8.72 -2.49
C ALA A 101 -15.02 -10.09 -1.99
N SER A 102 -15.34 -11.16 -2.72
CA SER A 102 -14.90 -12.51 -2.38
C SER A 102 -13.39 -12.72 -2.61
N SER A 103 -12.86 -12.14 -3.68
CA SER A 103 -11.44 -12.32 -4.06
C SER A 103 -10.47 -11.44 -3.27
N ALA A 104 -10.91 -10.27 -2.81
CA ALA A 104 -10.07 -9.29 -2.12
C ALA A 104 -10.78 -8.64 -0.91
N PRO A 105 -11.11 -9.41 0.15
CA PRO A 105 -11.82 -8.89 1.31
C PRO A 105 -11.06 -7.78 2.05
N TRP A 106 -9.76 -7.65 1.85
CA TRP A 106 -8.92 -6.57 2.40
C TRP A 106 -9.17 -5.19 1.76
N ARG A 107 -9.93 -5.15 0.66
CA ARG A 107 -10.35 -3.93 -0.05
C ARG A 107 -11.79 -3.51 0.27
N ALA A 108 -12.24 -3.81 1.49
CA ALA A 108 -13.62 -3.57 1.90
C ALA A 108 -14.11 -2.13 1.67
N ASN A 109 -13.25 -1.13 1.89
CA ASN A 109 -13.60 0.27 1.70
C ASN A 109 -13.84 0.61 0.22
N GLU A 110 -12.97 0.12 -0.68
CA GLU A 110 -13.12 0.34 -2.12
C GLU A 110 -14.30 -0.42 -2.70
N ILE A 111 -14.59 -1.60 -2.15
CA ILE A 111 -15.78 -2.40 -2.50
C ILE A 111 -17.04 -1.64 -2.12
N GLU A 112 -17.10 -1.05 -0.92
CA GLU A 112 -18.26 -0.24 -0.49
C GLU A 112 -18.39 1.05 -1.31
N ASP A 113 -17.30 1.67 -1.73
CA ASP A 113 -17.33 2.80 -2.68
C ASP A 113 -17.94 2.37 -4.02
N ALA A 114 -17.56 1.19 -4.55
CA ALA A 114 -18.14 0.65 -5.77
C ALA A 114 -19.66 0.37 -5.62
N ARG A 115 -20.09 -0.22 -4.49
CA ARG A 115 -21.50 -0.43 -4.19
C ARG A 115 -22.27 0.87 -4.10
N THR A 116 -21.68 1.90 -3.49
CA THR A 116 -22.30 3.23 -3.39
C THR A 116 -22.53 3.84 -4.78
N LYS A 117 -21.55 3.71 -5.69
CA LYS A 117 -21.71 4.17 -7.08
C LYS A 117 -22.79 3.37 -7.82
N LEU A 118 -22.89 2.07 -7.55
CA LEU A 118 -23.92 1.24 -8.17
C LEU A 118 -25.33 1.62 -7.70
N ARG A 119 -25.54 1.88 -6.41
CA ARG A 119 -26.79 2.40 -5.86
C ARG A 119 -27.17 3.76 -6.50
N GLU A 120 -26.19 4.62 -6.72
CA GLU A 120 -26.42 5.88 -7.44
C GLU A 120 -26.85 5.63 -8.88
N ALA A 121 -26.25 4.67 -9.58
CA ALA A 121 -26.67 4.27 -10.92
C ALA A 121 -28.13 3.78 -10.94
N GLU A 122 -28.53 2.94 -9.98
CA GLU A 122 -29.91 2.47 -9.84
C GLU A 122 -30.90 3.63 -9.67
N ARG A 123 -30.56 4.62 -8.85
CA ARG A 123 -31.34 5.82 -8.68
C ARG A 123 -31.48 6.59 -10.00
N GLN A 124 -30.40 6.76 -10.77
CA GLN A 124 -30.43 7.43 -12.07
C GLN A 124 -31.30 6.68 -13.09
N VAL A 125 -31.28 5.33 -13.10
CA VAL A 125 -32.21 4.52 -13.94
C VAL A 125 -33.66 4.76 -13.55
N SER A 126 -33.97 4.82 -12.25
CA SER A 126 -35.33 5.06 -11.78
C SER A 126 -35.87 6.44 -12.19
N GLU A 127 -34.98 7.43 -12.26
CA GLU A 127 -35.26 8.79 -12.68
C GLU A 127 -35.23 9.00 -14.22
N GLY A 128 -34.91 7.93 -14.99
CA GLY A 128 -34.88 7.97 -16.45
C GLY A 128 -33.61 8.58 -17.04
N ARG A 129 -32.63 8.92 -16.23
CA ARG A 129 -31.33 9.50 -16.64
C ARG A 129 -30.33 8.39 -17.00
N LEU A 130 -30.54 7.75 -18.15
CA LEU A 130 -29.82 6.52 -18.52
C LEU A 130 -28.32 6.75 -18.78
N GLY A 131 -27.93 7.88 -19.37
CA GLY A 131 -26.52 8.24 -19.58
C GLY A 131 -25.78 8.39 -18.25
N ALA A 132 -26.37 9.14 -17.31
CA ALA A 132 -25.84 9.28 -15.95
C ALA A 132 -25.74 7.93 -15.21
N ALA A 133 -26.73 7.07 -15.35
CA ALA A 133 -26.71 5.73 -14.78
C ALA A 133 -25.52 4.93 -15.30
N LEU A 134 -25.31 4.88 -16.61
CA LEU A 134 -24.19 4.18 -17.23
C LEU A 134 -22.82 4.73 -16.79
N PHE A 135 -22.72 6.05 -16.61
CA PHE A 135 -21.52 6.66 -16.05
C PHE A 135 -21.16 6.09 -14.67
N PHE A 136 -22.13 6.04 -13.74
CA PHE A 136 -21.89 5.45 -12.41
C PHE A 136 -21.63 3.95 -12.46
N VAL A 137 -22.27 3.20 -13.38
CA VAL A 137 -21.99 1.79 -13.63
C VAL A 137 -20.54 1.60 -14.05
N TYR A 138 -20.04 2.37 -15.03
CA TYR A 138 -18.64 2.27 -15.47
C TYR A 138 -17.65 2.63 -14.36
N ARG A 139 -17.98 3.60 -13.52
CA ARG A 139 -17.16 3.96 -12.37
C ARG A 139 -17.10 2.82 -11.34
N ALA A 140 -18.21 2.20 -11.01
CA ALA A 140 -18.27 1.05 -10.11
C ALA A 140 -17.50 -0.16 -10.69
N ARG A 141 -17.71 -0.46 -11.96
CA ARG A 141 -17.03 -1.53 -12.68
C ARG A 141 -15.51 -1.36 -12.65
N ARG A 142 -15.01 -0.16 -12.94
CA ARG A 142 -13.58 0.11 -12.95
C ARG A 142 -12.92 -0.11 -11.58
N VAL A 143 -13.61 0.22 -10.49
CA VAL A 143 -13.13 -0.09 -9.14
C VAL A 143 -13.07 -1.61 -8.93
N ALA A 144 -14.12 -2.35 -9.28
CA ALA A 144 -14.16 -3.80 -9.15
C ALA A 144 -13.07 -4.49 -9.98
N GLU A 145 -12.85 -4.07 -11.23
CA GLU A 145 -11.80 -4.59 -12.11
C GLU A 145 -10.41 -4.38 -11.53
N SER A 146 -10.12 -3.17 -11.01
CA SER A 146 -8.85 -2.87 -10.35
C SER A 146 -8.56 -3.77 -9.14
N ILE A 147 -9.60 -4.05 -8.33
CA ILE A 147 -9.50 -4.94 -7.17
C ILE A 147 -9.25 -6.38 -7.63
N LEU A 148 -9.96 -6.86 -8.67
CA LEU A 148 -9.77 -8.20 -9.21
C LEU A 148 -8.37 -8.39 -9.81
N ASP A 149 -7.83 -7.37 -10.47
CA ASP A 149 -6.47 -7.43 -11.01
C ASP A 149 -5.42 -7.47 -9.91
N GLU A 150 -5.61 -6.72 -8.83
CA GLU A 150 -4.74 -6.84 -7.65
C GLU A 150 -4.83 -8.23 -7.03
N ALA A 151 -6.03 -8.79 -6.86
CA ALA A 151 -6.21 -10.15 -6.34
C ALA A 151 -5.47 -11.20 -7.19
N LYS A 152 -5.50 -11.07 -8.51
CA LYS A 152 -4.73 -11.93 -9.43
C LYS A 152 -3.22 -11.81 -9.22
N ILE A 153 -2.71 -10.57 -9.05
CA ILE A 153 -1.28 -10.33 -8.78
C ILE A 153 -0.87 -10.98 -7.47
N VAL A 154 -1.66 -10.81 -6.41
CA VAL A 154 -1.41 -11.41 -5.09
C VAL A 154 -1.42 -12.93 -5.19
N ALA A 155 -2.41 -13.52 -5.85
CA ALA A 155 -2.55 -14.98 -6.00
C ALA A 155 -1.42 -15.61 -6.82
N LYS A 156 -0.91 -14.91 -7.84
CA LYS A 156 0.21 -15.39 -8.68
C LYS A 156 1.58 -15.25 -8.00
N ASN A 157 1.67 -14.43 -6.94
CA ASN A 157 2.94 -14.19 -6.27
C ASN A 157 3.19 -15.22 -5.16
N GLY A 158 4.03 -16.22 -5.41
CA GLY A 158 4.35 -17.29 -4.45
C GLY A 158 5.00 -16.80 -3.14
N SER A 159 5.53 -15.57 -3.09
CA SER A 159 6.06 -14.97 -1.87
C SER A 159 5.00 -14.21 -1.06
N ALA A 160 3.79 -14.04 -1.59
CA ALA A 160 2.72 -13.35 -0.88
C ALA A 160 2.36 -14.09 0.43
N ARG A 161 2.12 -13.32 1.47
CA ARG A 161 1.71 -13.76 2.79
C ARG A 161 0.53 -12.95 3.25
N MET A 162 -0.16 -13.40 4.30
CA MET A 162 -1.31 -12.68 4.89
C MET A 162 -1.08 -12.30 6.33
N ILE A 163 -1.66 -11.18 6.72
CA ILE A 163 -1.73 -10.76 8.12
C ILE A 163 -2.70 -11.66 8.88
N ARG A 164 -2.25 -12.25 10.00
CA ARG A 164 -3.06 -13.14 10.87
C ARG A 164 -3.82 -12.40 11.96
N GLY A 165 -3.27 -11.29 12.47
CA GLY A 165 -3.88 -10.50 13.54
C GLY A 165 -5.02 -9.62 13.04
N SER A 166 -6.01 -9.33 13.90
CA SER A 166 -7.13 -8.45 13.57
C SER A 166 -6.71 -7.01 13.33
N GLN A 167 -5.71 -6.54 14.09
CA GLN A 167 -5.10 -5.21 13.97
C GLN A 167 -3.60 -5.36 14.22
N VAL A 168 -2.80 -5.21 13.19
CA VAL A 168 -1.35 -5.38 13.24
C VAL A 168 -0.66 -4.08 12.90
N ASN A 169 0.15 -3.58 13.81
CA ASN A 169 0.92 -2.37 13.60
C ASN A 169 2.06 -2.64 12.60
N LEU A 170 2.04 -1.92 11.49
CA LEU A 170 3.16 -1.79 10.57
C LEU A 170 4.07 -0.68 11.09
N ARG A 171 5.35 -0.95 11.33
CA ARG A 171 6.26 -0.03 11.98
C ARG A 171 7.40 0.43 11.08
N ALA A 172 7.99 1.57 11.44
CA ALA A 172 9.13 2.14 10.71
C ALA A 172 10.43 1.36 10.90
N GLY A 173 10.55 0.57 12.00
CA GLY A 173 11.73 -0.22 12.32
C GLY A 173 11.38 -1.53 13.03
N PRO A 174 12.39 -2.41 13.27
CA PRO A 174 12.21 -3.74 13.83
C PRO A 174 12.11 -3.75 15.36
N SER A 175 11.36 -2.81 15.95
CA SER A 175 11.13 -2.70 17.40
C SER A 175 9.70 -2.33 17.73
N LYS A 176 9.23 -2.75 18.92
CA LYS A 176 7.92 -2.33 19.45
C LYS A 176 7.85 -0.83 19.76
N ASN A 177 9.00 -0.19 19.94
CA ASN A 177 9.11 1.24 20.24
C ASN A 177 9.15 2.10 18.97
N ASP A 178 9.33 1.50 17.79
CA ASP A 178 9.33 2.23 16.54
C ASP A 178 7.94 2.75 16.17
N MET A 179 7.93 3.88 15.47
CA MET A 179 6.73 4.57 15.04
C MET A 179 5.80 3.65 14.23
N ILE A 180 4.51 3.72 14.50
CA ILE A 180 3.48 3.02 13.74
C ILE A 180 3.21 3.82 12.45
N LEU A 181 3.44 3.19 11.30
CA LEU A 181 3.16 3.76 9.99
C LEU A 181 1.71 3.55 9.57
N SER A 182 1.16 2.38 9.91
CA SER A 182 -0.21 1.99 9.56
C SER A 182 -0.66 0.84 10.43
N VAL A 183 -1.97 0.60 10.48
CA VAL A 183 -2.58 -0.57 11.12
C VAL A 183 -3.19 -1.45 10.02
N LEU A 184 -2.76 -2.70 9.99
CA LEU A 184 -3.18 -3.67 8.99
C LEU A 184 -4.27 -4.58 9.55
N ALA A 185 -5.31 -4.81 8.77
CA ALA A 185 -6.37 -5.74 9.10
C ALA A 185 -5.96 -7.19 8.82
N ARG A 186 -6.65 -8.14 9.46
CA ARG A 186 -6.52 -9.56 9.16
C ARG A 186 -6.80 -9.82 7.67
N GLY A 187 -5.98 -10.68 7.05
CA GLY A 187 -6.13 -11.03 5.65
C GLY A 187 -5.49 -10.04 4.68
N THR A 188 -4.92 -8.92 5.16
CA THR A 188 -4.16 -8.00 4.29
C THR A 188 -2.96 -8.72 3.69
N PRO A 189 -2.81 -8.75 2.35
CA PRO A 189 -1.67 -9.38 1.70
C PRO A 189 -0.43 -8.51 1.84
N VAL A 190 0.69 -9.16 2.14
CA VAL A 190 2.00 -8.55 2.30
C VAL A 190 3.06 -9.36 1.57
N PHE A 191 4.13 -8.70 1.13
CA PHE A 191 5.25 -9.29 0.43
C PHE A 191 6.50 -9.15 1.30
N PRO A 192 6.95 -10.25 1.98
CA PRO A 192 8.16 -10.25 2.77
C PRO A 192 9.40 -9.90 1.94
N GLN A 193 10.28 -9.07 2.46
CA GLN A 193 11.51 -8.62 1.81
C GLN A 193 12.75 -9.01 2.58
N VAL A 194 12.83 -8.68 3.88
CA VAL A 194 14.00 -8.90 4.73
C VAL A 194 13.54 -9.42 6.08
N ASN A 195 14.29 -10.36 6.65
CA ASN A 195 14.08 -10.85 8.01
C ASN A 195 15.19 -10.32 8.93
N GLU A 196 14.80 -9.81 10.09
CA GLU A 196 15.71 -9.35 11.13
C GLU A 196 15.20 -9.83 12.50
N GLY A 197 15.83 -10.88 13.04
CA GLY A 197 15.40 -11.52 14.28
C GLY A 197 13.95 -11.98 14.25
N GLU A 198 13.13 -11.41 15.12
CA GLU A 198 11.67 -11.70 15.17
C GLU A 198 10.83 -10.80 14.26
N TRP A 199 11.46 -9.90 13.53
CA TRP A 199 10.80 -8.94 12.66
C TRP A 199 10.99 -9.28 11.19
N VAL A 200 10.04 -8.89 10.40
CA VAL A 200 10.08 -9.00 8.94
C VAL A 200 9.69 -7.68 8.31
N LEU A 201 10.53 -7.18 7.43
CA LEU A 201 10.20 -6.05 6.56
C LEU A 201 9.26 -6.57 5.48
N VAL A 202 8.08 -6.00 5.39
CA VAL A 202 7.09 -6.35 4.38
C VAL A 202 6.69 -5.12 3.59
N ARG A 203 6.32 -5.33 2.33
CA ARG A 203 5.59 -4.36 1.53
C ARG A 203 4.12 -4.74 1.50
N VAL A 204 3.24 -3.82 1.86
CA VAL A 204 1.79 -4.03 1.79
C VAL A 204 1.34 -3.91 0.33
N SER A 205 0.40 -4.75 -0.11
CA SER A 205 -0.20 -4.62 -1.44
C SER A 205 -0.90 -3.26 -1.56
N GLY A 206 -0.46 -2.44 -2.52
CA GLY A 206 -0.97 -1.08 -2.71
C GLY A 206 -0.69 -0.09 -1.56
N GLY A 207 0.24 -0.42 -0.64
CA GLY A 207 0.54 0.38 0.54
C GLY A 207 2.04 0.54 0.82
N PRO A 208 2.40 1.11 1.97
CA PRO A 208 3.77 1.34 2.37
C PRO A 208 4.51 0.03 2.71
N ALA A 209 5.85 0.10 2.73
CA ALA A 209 6.69 -0.91 3.36
C ALA A 209 6.89 -0.59 4.84
N GLY A 210 7.10 -1.62 5.66
CA GLY A 210 7.39 -1.48 7.07
C GLY A 210 7.61 -2.82 7.76
N TRP A 211 7.90 -2.76 9.05
CA TRP A 211 8.25 -3.91 9.87
C TRP A 211 7.04 -4.46 10.64
N ILE A 212 6.92 -5.78 10.65
CA ILE A 212 5.91 -6.51 11.38
C ILE A 212 6.59 -7.65 12.12
N HIS A 213 6.07 -8.02 13.28
CA HIS A 213 6.53 -9.22 13.99
C HIS A 213 6.15 -10.47 13.18
N ARG A 214 7.12 -11.34 12.86
CA ARG A 214 6.94 -12.50 11.96
C ARG A 214 5.82 -13.47 12.36
N ARG A 215 5.49 -13.60 13.66
CA ARG A 215 4.35 -14.42 14.14
C ARG A 215 2.99 -13.96 13.61
N LEU A 216 2.89 -12.70 13.20
CA LEU A 216 1.66 -12.08 12.70
C LEU A 216 1.50 -12.22 11.19
N VAL A 217 2.49 -12.85 10.53
CA VAL A 217 2.48 -13.14 9.09
C VAL A 217 2.26 -14.63 8.90
N GLY A 218 1.36 -15.00 8.03
CA GLY A 218 1.04 -16.40 7.71
C GLY A 218 0.97 -16.65 6.22
N ASP A 219 0.81 -17.93 5.87
CA ASP A 219 0.65 -18.32 4.47
C ASP A 219 -0.62 -17.75 3.87
N LEU A 220 -0.58 -17.54 2.57
CA LEU A 220 -1.74 -17.11 1.80
C LEU A 220 -2.77 -18.26 1.83
N VAL A 221 -3.89 -18.05 2.49
CA VAL A 221 -5.04 -18.93 2.34
C VAL A 221 -5.54 -18.76 0.91
N SER A 222 -5.78 -19.87 0.19
CA SER A 222 -6.19 -19.87 -1.22
C SER A 222 -7.25 -18.80 -1.49
N ILE A 223 -6.88 -17.81 -2.30
CA ILE A 223 -7.83 -16.79 -2.76
C ILE A 223 -8.63 -17.44 -3.87
N ASP A 224 -9.93 -17.56 -3.68
CA ASP A 224 -10.82 -18.02 -4.74
C ASP A 224 -11.00 -16.88 -5.76
N ILE A 225 -10.20 -16.92 -6.82
CA ILE A 225 -10.31 -15.99 -7.96
C ILE A 225 -11.29 -16.51 -9.03
N GLY A 226 -12.23 -17.37 -8.62
CA GLY A 226 -13.34 -17.81 -9.48
C GLY A 226 -12.87 -18.40 -10.81
N GLY A 227 -12.32 -19.62 -10.78
CA GLY A 227 -11.98 -20.41 -11.97
C GLY A 227 -10.56 -20.24 -12.52
N LEU A 228 -9.70 -19.40 -11.93
CA LEU A 228 -8.27 -19.42 -12.15
C LEU A 228 -7.61 -20.16 -10.97
N ALA A 229 -7.79 -21.47 -10.91
CA ALA A 229 -7.06 -22.31 -9.96
C ALA A 229 -5.56 -22.12 -10.18
N ALA A 230 -4.85 -21.70 -9.12
CA ALA A 230 -3.40 -21.76 -9.13
C ALA A 230 -2.99 -23.22 -9.40
N PRO A 231 -1.98 -23.49 -10.23
CA PRO A 231 -1.45 -24.85 -10.39
C PRO A 231 -1.00 -25.33 -9.01
N ARG A 232 -1.55 -26.47 -8.57
CA ARG A 232 -1.06 -27.15 -7.37
C ARG A 232 0.37 -27.60 -7.62
N PRO A 233 1.28 -27.51 -6.63
CA PRO A 233 2.66 -27.96 -6.75
C PRO A 233 2.77 -29.45 -7.05
#